data_18c64133ac46913b95f250af7d667cb3
#
_entry.id   18c64133ac46913b95f250af7d667cb3
#
_cell.length_a   1.000
_cell.length_b   1.000
_cell.length_c   1.000
_cell.angle_alpha   90.00
_cell.angle_beta   90.00
_cell.angle_gamma   90.00
#
_symmetry.space_group_name_H-M   'P 1'
#
loop_
_entity.id
_entity.type
_entity.pdbx_description
1 polymer ?
#
loop_
_entity_poly.entity_id
_entity_poly.type
_entity_poly.pdbx_seq_one_letter_code
_entity_poly.pdbx_strand_id
1 'polypeptide(L)'
;GLISILAKGIKKKRDRSYLQPTKELILSFTDSDFPILTSYEPVNDLPSIKNNQLLIILYFNELIYRLIPRNEPQEVIFDLYKTYIVKMSQTDHADQSLILGFEALFLKEIGYELSMADYTIPIKYDKFYYYDYNEGFKATNGKSNHDTVSGASLECLFSNNFKFIKDILTLRRIIKNMISKISHGNTIKSYDFIN
;
A
#
# COMPACT_ATOMS: atom_id res chain seq x y z
N GLY A 1 1.62 1.89 -14.94
CA GLY A 1 2.09 0.53 -14.73
C GLY A 1 3.57 0.46 -14.36
N LEU A 2 4.02 -0.71 -14.01
CA LEU A 2 5.42 -0.96 -13.69
C LEU A 2 6.21 -1.22 -14.99
N ILE A 3 7.22 -0.42 -15.26
CA ILE A 3 8.10 -0.59 -16.42
C ILE A 3 9.55 -0.71 -15.97
N SER A 4 10.33 -1.56 -16.65
CA SER A 4 11.77 -1.70 -16.41
C SER A 4 12.53 -0.95 -17.50
N ILE A 5 13.32 0.06 -17.12
CA ILE A 5 14.08 0.90 -18.04
C ILE A 5 15.57 0.82 -17.69
N LEU A 6 16.42 0.57 -18.69
CA LEU A 6 17.86 0.59 -18.50
C LEU A 6 18.40 2.03 -18.55
N ALA A 7 18.92 2.50 -17.43
CA ALA A 7 19.55 3.80 -17.36
C ALA A 7 21.08 3.68 -17.52
N LYS A 8 21.58 3.86 -18.76
CA LYS A 8 23.01 3.81 -19.07
C LYS A 8 23.71 5.10 -18.63
N GLY A 9 24.92 4.97 -18.10
CA GLY A 9 25.81 6.13 -17.90
C GLY A 9 25.49 7.02 -16.71
N ILE A 10 24.65 6.60 -15.75
CA ILE A 10 24.35 7.33 -14.51
C ILE A 10 25.58 7.31 -13.59
N LYS A 11 26.65 7.98 -14.02
CA LYS A 11 27.87 8.12 -13.22
C LYS A 11 27.94 9.45 -12.47
N LYS A 12 27.22 10.48 -12.92
CA LYS A 12 27.26 11.81 -12.32
C LYS A 12 26.46 11.81 -11.02
N LYS A 13 27.01 12.44 -9.97
CA LYS A 13 26.37 12.59 -8.65
C LYS A 13 24.98 13.25 -8.75
N ARG A 14 24.81 14.18 -9.69
CA ARG A 14 23.56 14.87 -9.97
C ARG A 14 22.48 13.92 -10.47
N ASP A 15 22.80 12.99 -11.38
CA ASP A 15 21.82 12.06 -11.93
C ASP A 15 21.32 11.08 -10.87
N ARG A 16 22.18 10.66 -9.94
CA ARG A 16 21.81 9.78 -8.82
C ARG A 16 20.87 10.46 -7.83
N SER A 17 20.88 11.77 -7.69
CA SER A 17 20.00 12.48 -6.77
C SER A 17 18.56 12.57 -7.28
N TYR A 18 18.33 12.49 -8.59
CA TYR A 18 17.01 12.52 -9.18
C TYR A 18 16.42 11.12 -9.35
N LEU A 19 17.22 10.13 -9.73
CA LEU A 19 16.78 8.75 -9.94
C LEU A 19 16.73 7.97 -8.60
N GLN A 20 15.93 8.47 -7.69
CA GLN A 20 15.71 7.87 -6.37
C GLN A 20 14.23 7.50 -6.19
N PRO A 21 13.93 6.50 -5.36
CA PRO A 21 12.54 6.25 -4.93
C PRO A 21 11.92 7.56 -4.43
N THR A 22 10.64 7.75 -4.66
CA THR A 22 9.86 8.93 -4.26
C THR A 22 10.06 10.20 -5.11
N LYS A 23 10.90 10.18 -6.12
CA LYS A 23 11.00 11.31 -7.06
C LYS A 23 10.03 11.11 -8.22
N GLU A 24 9.18 12.11 -8.45
CA GLU A 24 8.30 12.14 -9.61
C GLU A 24 9.06 12.70 -10.80
N LEU A 25 9.13 11.93 -11.88
CA LEU A 25 9.91 12.26 -13.06
C LEU A 25 9.07 12.03 -14.34
N ILE A 26 9.23 12.91 -15.31
CA ILE A 26 8.88 12.60 -16.70
C ILE A 26 10.08 11.88 -17.30
N LEU A 27 9.83 10.71 -17.88
CA LEU A 27 10.87 9.89 -18.47
C LEU A 27 10.64 9.76 -19.98
N SER A 28 11.71 9.93 -20.78
CA SER A 28 11.73 9.51 -22.18
C SER A 28 12.63 8.29 -22.31
N PHE A 29 12.18 7.32 -23.08
CA PHE A 29 12.93 6.08 -23.31
C PHE A 29 12.66 5.53 -24.69
N THR A 30 13.53 4.62 -25.17
CA THR A 30 13.38 4.00 -26.48
C THR A 30 12.21 3.02 -26.48
N ASP A 31 11.43 3.02 -27.57
CA ASP A 31 10.38 2.03 -27.81
C ASP A 31 11.03 0.73 -28.34
N SER A 32 11.34 -0.17 -27.43
CA SER A 32 11.99 -1.46 -27.69
C SER A 32 11.73 -2.45 -26.57
N ASP A 33 11.97 -3.74 -26.80
CA ASP A 33 11.88 -4.80 -25.80
C ASP A 33 12.78 -4.56 -24.58
N PHE A 34 13.86 -3.79 -24.76
CA PHE A 34 14.77 -3.34 -23.72
C PHE A 34 14.83 -1.82 -23.70
N PRO A 35 13.83 -1.15 -23.09
CA PRO A 35 13.78 0.31 -23.07
C PRO A 35 15.02 0.93 -22.41
N ILE A 36 15.61 1.90 -23.08
CA ILE A 36 16.77 2.64 -22.59
C ILE A 36 16.33 4.06 -22.27
N LEU A 37 16.61 4.54 -21.06
CA LEU A 37 16.36 5.91 -20.65
C LEU A 37 17.16 6.88 -21.52
N THR A 38 16.47 7.80 -22.18
CA THR A 38 17.08 8.84 -23.04
C THR A 38 17.12 10.18 -22.35
N SER A 39 16.06 10.54 -21.62
CA SER A 39 16.03 11.75 -20.80
C SER A 39 15.13 11.59 -19.57
N TYR A 40 15.30 12.45 -18.59
CA TYR A 40 14.41 12.57 -17.45
C TYR A 40 14.30 14.04 -17.02
N GLU A 41 13.12 14.41 -16.55
CA GLU A 41 12.84 15.73 -16.03
C GLU A 41 12.07 15.61 -14.71
N PRO A 42 12.49 16.30 -13.63
CA PRO A 42 11.74 16.31 -12.40
C PRO A 42 10.43 17.08 -12.59
N VAL A 43 9.32 16.52 -12.16
CA VAL A 43 7.98 17.15 -12.26
C VAL A 43 7.77 18.09 -11.09
N ASN A 44 8.01 17.59 -9.88
CA ASN A 44 7.85 18.33 -8.64
C ASN A 44 8.89 17.87 -7.62
N ASP A 45 9.31 18.78 -6.75
CA ASP A 45 10.02 18.40 -5.53
C ASP A 45 9.02 17.82 -4.54
N LEU A 46 8.88 16.50 -4.54
CA LEU A 46 8.17 15.82 -3.46
C LEU A 46 8.89 16.12 -2.14
N PRO A 47 8.13 16.31 -1.06
CA PRO A 47 8.72 16.69 0.22
C PRO A 47 9.75 15.65 0.68
N SER A 48 10.75 16.11 1.41
CA SER A 48 11.80 15.25 1.96
C SER A 48 11.21 14.22 2.91
N ILE A 49 11.53 12.96 2.69
CA ILE A 49 11.11 11.84 3.52
C ILE A 49 12.14 11.61 4.62
N LYS A 50 11.68 11.48 5.86
CA LYS A 50 12.53 11.15 7.01
C LYS A 50 12.94 9.68 7.00
N ASN A 51 14.09 9.35 7.58
CA ASN A 51 14.66 8.00 7.51
C ASN A 51 13.73 6.88 8.02
N ASN A 52 12.97 7.14 9.07
CA ASN A 52 12.01 6.16 9.62
C ASN A 52 10.81 5.91 8.67
N GLN A 53 10.46 6.87 7.83
CA GLN A 53 9.40 6.77 6.84
C GLN A 53 9.87 6.11 5.56
N LEU A 54 11.17 6.17 5.27
CA LEU A 54 11.74 5.54 4.08
C LEU A 54 11.49 4.03 4.05
N LEU A 55 11.55 3.35 5.20
CA LEU A 55 11.27 1.92 5.31
C LEU A 55 9.83 1.59 4.92
N ILE A 56 8.87 2.45 5.30
CA ILE A 56 7.46 2.28 4.93
C ILE A 56 7.27 2.47 3.42
N ILE A 57 7.95 3.45 2.84
CA ILE A 57 7.89 3.68 1.40
C ILE A 57 8.54 2.52 0.63
N LEU A 58 9.63 1.97 1.11
CA LEU A 58 10.23 0.76 0.54
C LEU A 58 9.27 -0.43 0.59
N TYR A 59 8.49 -0.54 1.65
CA TYR A 59 7.42 -1.54 1.76
C TYR A 59 6.31 -1.29 0.71
N PHE A 60 5.84 -0.05 0.55
CA PHE A 60 4.87 0.26 -0.51
C PHE A 60 5.42 -0.06 -1.91
N ASN A 61 6.68 0.27 -2.16
CA ASN A 61 7.35 -0.08 -3.41
C ASN A 61 7.42 -1.60 -3.63
N GLU A 62 7.69 -2.39 -2.57
CA GLU A 62 7.72 -3.85 -2.69
C GLU A 62 6.32 -4.41 -2.97
N LEU A 63 5.26 -3.89 -2.34
CA LEU A 63 3.88 -4.28 -2.65
C LEU A 63 3.54 -4.02 -4.12
N ILE A 64 3.82 -2.81 -4.61
CA ILE A 64 3.60 -2.42 -6.00
C ILE A 64 4.39 -3.34 -6.93
N TYR A 65 5.66 -3.54 -6.66
CA TYR A 65 6.55 -4.37 -7.50
C TYR A 65 6.09 -5.83 -7.60
N ARG A 66 5.53 -6.36 -6.52
CA ARG A 66 5.13 -7.78 -6.41
C ARG A 66 3.74 -8.07 -6.93
N LEU A 67 2.82 -7.12 -6.80
CA LEU A 67 1.39 -7.38 -6.98
C LEU A 67 0.81 -6.71 -8.23
N ILE A 68 1.52 -5.75 -8.85
CA ILE A 68 1.03 -5.09 -10.06
C ILE A 68 1.61 -5.74 -11.31
N PRO A 69 0.78 -5.96 -12.34
CA PRO A 69 1.25 -6.43 -13.63
C PRO A 69 2.19 -5.40 -14.28
N ARG A 70 3.16 -5.90 -15.04
CA ARG A 70 4.10 -5.06 -15.79
C ARG A 70 3.47 -4.56 -17.08
N ASN A 71 3.93 -3.38 -17.50
CA ASN A 71 3.58 -2.76 -18.79
C ASN A 71 2.09 -2.44 -18.98
N GLU A 72 1.30 -2.44 -17.90
CA GLU A 72 -0.09 -2.02 -17.93
C GLU A 72 -0.25 -0.69 -17.18
N PRO A 73 -0.89 0.32 -17.77
CA PRO A 73 -1.17 1.59 -17.08
C PRO A 73 -1.96 1.38 -15.77
N GLN A 74 -1.53 2.02 -14.69
CA GLN A 74 -2.13 1.92 -13.36
C GLN A 74 -2.18 3.32 -12.73
N GLU A 75 -2.95 4.21 -13.33
CA GLU A 75 -3.01 5.63 -12.93
C GLU A 75 -3.52 5.79 -11.50
N VAL A 76 -4.59 5.07 -11.13
CA VAL A 76 -5.18 5.14 -9.80
C VAL A 76 -4.18 4.73 -8.72
N ILE A 77 -3.40 3.68 -8.97
CA ILE A 77 -2.36 3.22 -8.02
C ILE A 77 -1.20 4.21 -7.95
N PHE A 78 -0.84 4.85 -9.06
CA PHE A 78 0.18 5.89 -9.07
C PHE A 78 -0.25 7.10 -8.23
N ASP A 79 -1.48 7.57 -8.38
CA ASP A 79 -2.03 8.67 -7.60
C ASP A 79 -2.20 8.33 -6.12
N LEU A 80 -2.61 7.10 -5.82
CA LEU A 80 -2.65 6.58 -4.46
C LEU A 80 -1.27 6.62 -3.82
N TYR A 81 -0.26 6.08 -4.49
CA TYR A 81 1.12 6.07 -4.02
C TYR A 81 1.64 7.49 -3.77
N LYS A 82 1.46 8.39 -4.73
CA LYS A 82 1.86 9.81 -4.60
C LYS A 82 1.18 10.48 -3.41
N THR A 83 -0.13 10.27 -3.25
CA THR A 83 -0.90 10.81 -2.12
C THR A 83 -0.33 10.35 -0.77
N TYR A 84 0.02 9.08 -0.66
CA TYR A 84 0.54 8.54 0.60
C TYR A 84 1.99 8.96 0.88
N ILE A 85 2.82 9.17 -0.14
CA ILE A 85 4.14 9.80 0.03
C ILE A 85 3.98 11.19 0.64
N VAL A 86 3.07 12.02 0.10
CA VAL A 86 2.82 13.36 0.64
C VAL A 86 2.30 13.30 2.08
N LYS A 87 1.31 12.43 2.38
CA LYS A 87 0.81 12.25 3.76
C LYS A 87 1.93 11.83 4.72
N MET A 88 2.77 10.88 4.32
CA MET A 88 3.89 10.41 5.12
C MET A 88 4.90 11.52 5.42
N SER A 89 5.21 12.37 4.46
CA SER A 89 6.14 13.49 4.66
C SER A 89 5.67 14.52 5.68
N GLN A 90 4.36 14.60 5.93
CA GLN A 90 3.71 15.50 6.87
C GLN A 90 3.69 14.97 8.31
N THR A 91 4.09 13.71 8.53
CA THR A 91 4.13 13.09 9.84
C THR A 91 5.55 12.94 10.35
N ASP A 92 5.73 12.97 11.68
CA ASP A 92 7.05 12.79 12.31
C ASP A 92 7.34 11.33 12.67
N HIS A 93 6.32 10.48 12.63
CA HIS A 93 6.38 9.09 13.09
C HIS A 93 5.83 8.13 12.03
N ALA A 94 6.18 6.85 12.16
CA ALA A 94 5.54 5.77 11.43
C ALA A 94 4.07 5.66 11.88
N ASP A 95 3.17 6.26 11.11
CA ASP A 95 1.74 6.24 11.41
C ASP A 95 1.10 4.95 10.87
N GLN A 96 0.74 4.04 11.77
CA GLN A 96 0.10 2.77 11.44
C GLN A 96 -1.23 2.94 10.70
N SER A 97 -1.93 4.06 10.92
CA SER A 97 -3.18 4.35 10.21
C SER A 97 -2.95 4.69 8.74
N LEU A 98 -1.83 5.37 8.43
CA LEU A 98 -1.43 5.62 7.04
C LEU A 98 -1.00 4.34 6.34
N ILE A 99 -0.28 3.45 7.02
CA ILE A 99 0.11 2.17 6.46
C ILE A 99 -1.13 1.33 6.14
N LEU A 100 -2.03 1.17 7.12
CA LEU A 100 -3.30 0.46 6.94
C LEU A 100 -4.14 1.06 5.81
N GLY A 101 -4.21 2.39 5.74
CA GLY A 101 -4.96 3.07 4.69
C GLY A 101 -4.41 2.81 3.30
N PHE A 102 -3.08 2.85 3.13
CA PHE A 102 -2.46 2.48 1.86
C PHE A 102 -2.73 1.01 1.51
N GLU A 103 -2.49 0.10 2.45
CA GLU A 103 -2.70 -1.34 2.25
C GLU A 103 -4.15 -1.66 1.83
N ALA A 104 -5.14 -1.11 2.53
CA ALA A 104 -6.56 -1.36 2.26
C ALA A 104 -6.99 -0.82 0.89
N LEU A 105 -6.62 0.42 0.57
CA LEU A 105 -6.96 1.04 -0.72
C LEU A 105 -6.20 0.39 -1.88
N PHE A 106 -4.94 0.03 -1.69
CA PHE A 106 -4.15 -0.67 -2.69
C PHE A 106 -4.76 -2.05 -3.01
N LEU A 107 -5.13 -2.83 -1.98
CA LEU A 107 -5.79 -4.13 -2.17
C LEU A 107 -7.12 -3.97 -2.91
N LYS A 108 -7.90 -2.95 -2.59
CA LYS A 108 -9.15 -2.63 -3.29
C LYS A 108 -8.90 -2.41 -4.78
N GLU A 109 -7.92 -1.58 -5.14
CA GLU A 109 -7.61 -1.26 -6.55
C GLU A 109 -7.12 -2.47 -7.36
N ILE A 110 -6.48 -3.44 -6.70
CA ILE A 110 -6.07 -4.69 -7.38
C ILE A 110 -7.12 -5.81 -7.26
N GLY A 111 -8.35 -5.50 -6.79
CA GLY A 111 -9.48 -6.42 -6.77
C GLY A 111 -9.57 -7.33 -5.54
N TYR A 112 -8.85 -7.02 -4.47
CA TYR A 112 -8.86 -7.77 -3.20
C TYR A 112 -9.37 -6.93 -2.02
N GLU A 113 -10.48 -6.22 -2.23
CA GLU A 113 -11.09 -5.39 -1.18
C GLU A 113 -11.51 -6.24 0.03
N LEU A 114 -11.23 -5.71 1.22
CA LEU A 114 -11.83 -6.23 2.45
C LEU A 114 -13.34 -6.00 2.40
N SER A 115 -14.12 -7.02 2.69
CA SER A 115 -15.57 -6.98 2.53
C SER A 115 -16.31 -7.58 3.72
N MET A 116 -17.60 -7.28 3.85
CA MET A 116 -18.51 -8.03 4.71
C MET A 116 -18.95 -9.33 4.01
N ALA A 117 -19.16 -10.40 4.78
CA ALA A 117 -19.72 -11.65 4.26
C ALA A 117 -21.17 -11.47 3.77
N ASP A 118 -21.91 -10.58 4.41
CA ASP A 118 -23.27 -10.22 4.01
C ASP A 118 -23.43 -8.69 4.09
N TYR A 119 -23.56 -8.06 2.94
CA TYR A 119 -23.77 -6.62 2.80
C TYR A 119 -25.17 -6.15 3.17
N THR A 120 -26.14 -7.05 3.31
CA THR A 120 -27.50 -6.70 3.70
C THR A 120 -27.64 -6.49 5.21
N ILE A 121 -26.67 -6.98 5.99
CA ILE A 121 -26.64 -6.86 7.43
C ILE A 121 -25.81 -5.62 7.84
N PRO A 122 -26.43 -4.62 8.49
CA PRO A 122 -25.69 -3.44 8.92
C PRO A 122 -24.66 -3.80 10.00
N ILE A 123 -23.51 -3.14 9.95
CA ILE A 123 -22.48 -3.27 10.97
C ILE A 123 -23.01 -2.72 12.29
N LYS A 124 -22.83 -3.47 13.37
CA LYS A 124 -23.22 -3.07 14.74
C LYS A 124 -21.98 -2.67 15.54
N TYR A 125 -21.95 -1.44 16.04
CA TYR A 125 -20.82 -0.86 16.77
C TYR A 125 -20.39 -1.66 18.00
N ASP A 126 -21.34 -2.27 18.69
CA ASP A 126 -21.17 -3.05 19.92
C ASP A 126 -20.77 -4.51 19.69
N LYS A 127 -20.71 -4.95 18.43
CA LYS A 127 -20.31 -6.31 18.08
C LYS A 127 -18.86 -6.39 17.66
N PHE A 128 -18.34 -7.62 17.72
CA PHE A 128 -17.04 -8.01 17.16
C PHE A 128 -17.23 -8.83 15.90
N TYR A 129 -16.22 -8.76 15.03
CA TYR A 129 -16.21 -9.43 13.72
C TYR A 129 -14.87 -10.12 13.54
N TYR A 130 -14.87 -11.33 12.99
CA TYR A 130 -13.66 -12.00 12.51
C TYR A 130 -13.66 -12.02 10.99
N TYR A 131 -12.50 -12.13 10.38
CA TYR A 131 -12.36 -12.16 8.92
C TYR A 131 -12.22 -13.59 8.42
N ASP A 132 -13.20 -14.03 7.60
CA ASP A 132 -13.09 -15.25 6.80
C ASP A 132 -12.52 -14.91 5.43
N TYR A 133 -11.41 -15.54 5.04
CA TYR A 133 -10.71 -15.19 3.80
C TYR A 133 -11.45 -15.57 2.52
N ASN A 134 -12.52 -16.35 2.60
CA ASN A 134 -13.36 -16.70 1.45
C ASN A 134 -14.64 -15.88 1.38
N GLU A 135 -15.16 -15.43 2.53
CA GLU A 135 -16.48 -14.82 2.61
C GLU A 135 -16.47 -13.37 3.13
N GLY A 136 -15.41 -12.93 3.82
CA GLY A 136 -15.34 -11.60 4.41
C GLY A 136 -15.63 -11.55 5.91
N PHE A 137 -15.90 -10.36 6.46
CA PHE A 137 -16.16 -10.17 7.88
C PHE A 137 -17.51 -10.76 8.31
N LYS A 138 -17.48 -11.54 9.38
CA LYS A 138 -18.65 -12.19 10.01
C LYS A 138 -18.76 -11.78 11.47
N ALA A 139 -19.98 -11.48 11.92
CA ALA A 139 -20.25 -11.15 13.31
C ALA A 139 -19.99 -12.35 14.24
N THR A 140 -19.47 -12.07 15.44
CA THR A 140 -19.29 -13.07 16.51
C THR A 140 -19.86 -12.57 17.83
N ASN A 141 -20.29 -13.51 18.70
CA ASN A 141 -20.92 -13.19 19.98
C ASN A 141 -19.92 -12.89 21.13
N GLY A 142 -18.63 -12.71 20.82
CA GLY A 142 -17.62 -12.38 21.81
C GLY A 142 -16.22 -12.30 21.24
N LYS A 143 -15.25 -11.84 22.04
CA LYS A 143 -13.84 -12.00 21.72
C LYS A 143 -13.54 -13.50 21.70
N SER A 144 -13.56 -14.10 20.54
CA SER A 144 -13.14 -15.49 20.35
C SER A 144 -11.60 -15.56 20.31
N ASN A 145 -11.04 -16.78 20.29
CA ASN A 145 -9.60 -17.01 20.07
C ASN A 145 -9.13 -16.57 18.66
N HIS A 146 -10.03 -16.04 17.85
CA HIS A 146 -9.73 -15.48 16.53
C HIS A 146 -9.46 -13.99 16.63
N ASP A 147 -8.68 -13.48 15.68
CA ASP A 147 -8.47 -12.06 15.49
C ASP A 147 -9.80 -11.36 15.23
N THR A 148 -10.27 -10.59 16.20
CA THR A 148 -11.54 -9.89 16.09
C THR A 148 -11.33 -8.39 15.98
N VAL A 149 -12.19 -7.76 15.19
CA VAL A 149 -12.26 -6.32 14.95
C VAL A 149 -13.59 -5.82 15.45
N SER A 150 -13.62 -4.67 16.14
CA SER A 150 -14.87 -4.05 16.59
C SER A 150 -15.68 -3.49 15.42
N GLY A 151 -17.00 -3.47 15.54
CA GLY A 151 -17.85 -2.87 14.53
C GLY A 151 -17.54 -1.39 14.29
N ALA A 152 -17.16 -0.65 15.32
CA ALA A 152 -16.71 0.73 15.18
C ALA A 152 -15.46 0.87 14.30
N SER A 153 -14.48 -0.05 14.42
CA SER A 153 -13.31 -0.07 13.54
C SER A 153 -13.65 -0.45 12.11
N LEU A 154 -14.61 -1.36 11.90
CA LEU A 154 -15.07 -1.73 10.55
C LEU A 154 -15.80 -0.57 9.86
N GLU A 155 -16.65 0.17 10.55
CA GLU A 155 -17.28 1.39 10.01
C GLU A 155 -16.23 2.42 9.58
N CYS A 156 -15.19 2.61 10.39
CA CYS A 156 -14.08 3.48 10.03
C CYS A 156 -13.30 2.95 8.82
N LEU A 157 -13.09 1.64 8.72
CA LEU A 157 -12.40 1.00 7.58
C LEU A 157 -13.19 1.24 6.28
N PHE A 158 -14.48 0.93 6.25
CA PHE A 158 -15.31 1.04 5.06
C PHE A 158 -15.64 2.49 4.66
N SER A 159 -15.57 3.42 5.62
CA SER A 159 -15.67 4.86 5.34
C SER A 159 -14.32 5.52 5.01
N ASN A 160 -13.24 4.75 4.89
CA ASN A 160 -11.86 5.23 4.68
C ASN A 160 -11.36 6.20 5.76
N ASN A 161 -11.88 6.07 6.98
CA ASN A 161 -11.54 6.93 8.11
C ASN A 161 -10.49 6.27 9.02
N PHE A 162 -9.36 5.90 8.44
CA PHE A 162 -8.33 5.04 9.05
C PHE A 162 -7.76 5.57 10.36
N LYS A 163 -7.75 6.90 10.55
CA LYS A 163 -7.22 7.55 11.76
C LYS A 163 -7.95 7.15 13.04
N PHE A 164 -9.23 6.79 12.94
CA PHE A 164 -10.07 6.46 14.10
C PHE A 164 -10.21 4.96 14.36
N ILE A 165 -9.52 4.13 13.60
CA ILE A 165 -9.50 2.67 13.78
C ILE A 165 -8.70 2.33 15.04
N LYS A 166 -9.32 1.59 15.96
CA LYS A 166 -8.67 1.10 17.18
C LYS A 166 -7.98 -0.26 16.99
N ASP A 167 -8.50 -1.09 16.11
CA ASP A 167 -8.03 -2.46 15.87
C ASP A 167 -7.00 -2.54 14.72
N ILE A 168 -6.14 -1.51 14.58
CA ILE A 168 -5.20 -1.36 13.46
C ILE A 168 -4.31 -2.59 13.31
N LEU A 169 -3.71 -3.08 14.38
CA LEU A 169 -2.78 -4.21 14.32
C LEU A 169 -3.47 -5.51 13.87
N THR A 170 -4.73 -5.71 14.30
CA THR A 170 -5.52 -6.87 13.85
C THR A 170 -5.85 -6.77 12.36
N LEU A 171 -6.29 -5.60 11.89
CA LEU A 171 -6.57 -5.36 10.48
C LEU A 171 -5.31 -5.52 9.62
N ARG A 172 -4.18 -4.98 10.04
CA ARG A 172 -2.92 -5.15 9.33
C ARG A 172 -2.46 -6.60 9.27
N ARG A 173 -2.72 -7.40 10.32
CA ARG A 173 -2.44 -8.85 10.29
C ARG A 173 -3.35 -9.59 9.30
N ILE A 174 -4.63 -9.23 9.22
CA ILE A 174 -5.56 -9.77 8.22
C ILE A 174 -5.05 -9.45 6.81
N ILE A 175 -4.69 -8.19 6.55
CA ILE A 175 -4.15 -7.74 5.27
C ILE A 175 -2.84 -8.45 4.92
N LYS A 176 -1.92 -8.60 5.87
CA LYS A 176 -0.67 -9.35 5.67
C LYS A 176 -0.93 -10.78 5.19
N ASN A 177 -1.88 -11.46 5.81
CA ASN A 177 -2.26 -12.81 5.42
C ASN A 177 -2.90 -12.84 4.02
N MET A 178 -3.71 -11.83 3.65
CA MET A 178 -4.24 -11.69 2.29
C MET A 178 -3.11 -11.51 1.28
N ILE A 179 -2.21 -10.57 1.53
CA ILE A 179 -1.05 -10.29 0.66
C ILE A 179 -0.20 -11.56 0.48
N SER A 180 0.04 -12.32 1.55
CA SER A 180 0.78 -13.58 1.48
C SER A 180 0.12 -14.61 0.56
N LYS A 181 -1.22 -14.70 0.59
CA LYS A 181 -1.98 -15.59 -0.32
C LYS A 181 -1.92 -15.11 -1.76
N ILE A 182 -2.13 -13.83 -2.01
CA ILE A 182 -2.13 -13.22 -3.35
C ILE A 182 -0.75 -13.32 -4.01
N SER A 183 0.32 -13.16 -3.22
CA SER A 183 1.70 -13.24 -3.70
C SER A 183 2.18 -14.68 -3.96
N HIS A 184 1.28 -15.67 -3.92
CA HIS A 184 1.60 -17.09 -4.10
C HIS A 184 2.74 -17.58 -3.17
N GLY A 185 2.75 -17.11 -1.93
CA GLY A 185 3.77 -17.45 -0.93
C GLY A 185 5.10 -16.70 -1.06
N ASN A 186 5.22 -15.77 -2.01
CA ASN A 186 6.37 -14.86 -2.05
C ASN A 186 6.30 -13.90 -0.87
N THR A 187 7.27 -13.99 0.03
CA THR A 187 7.33 -13.15 1.22
C THR A 187 7.61 -11.70 0.85
N ILE A 188 6.84 -10.77 1.41
CA ILE A 188 7.14 -9.33 1.37
C ILE A 188 8.21 -9.08 2.46
N LYS A 189 9.45 -8.92 2.06
CA LYS A 189 10.60 -8.83 2.98
C LYS A 189 10.59 -7.56 3.81
N SER A 190 10.15 -6.46 3.24
CA SER A 190 10.11 -5.15 3.91
C SER A 190 9.05 -5.05 5.01
N TYR A 191 8.11 -6.00 5.06
CA TYR A 191 7.08 -6.03 6.11
C TYR A 191 7.68 -6.12 7.52
N ASP A 192 8.78 -6.84 7.70
CA ASP A 192 9.43 -7.04 8.99
C ASP A 192 10.07 -5.75 9.55
N PHE A 193 10.24 -4.71 8.73
CA PHE A 193 10.82 -3.43 9.13
C PHE A 193 9.80 -2.36 9.53
N ILE A 194 8.49 -2.62 9.38
CA ILE A 194 7.42 -1.64 9.57
C ILE A 194 6.45 -2.00 10.70
N ASN A 195 6.77 -3.01 11.49
CA ASN A 195 5.98 -3.47 12.67
C ASN A 195 6.54 -2.92 13.96
#